data_ce227684de91cf8915317e30c4296d7e
#
_entry.id   ce227684de91cf8915317e30c4296d7e
#
_cell.length_a   1.000
_cell.length_b   1.000
_cell.length_c   1.000
_cell.angle_alpha   90.00
_cell.angle_beta   90.00
_cell.angle_gamma   90.00
#
_symmetry.space_group_name_H-M   'P 1'
#
loop_
_entity.id
_entity.type
_entity.pdbx_description
1 polymer ?
#
loop_
_entity_poly.entity_id
_entity_poly.type
_entity_poly.pdbx_seq_one_letter_code
_entity_poly.pdbx_strand_id
1 'polypeptide(L)'
;KLKANVDRMFAILPFEKEFFKKFSWDIDYVGNPVLDAIKSHQAGPGFKHDLNSNPDSKIIALLPGSRRQELKKIIPLMAGVASKLTEFQFVVAAVSNLSRDLYKDLQHLPNVKFVNDASYDLLSVADAAVVTSGTATLETALFRVPQVVVYKTSWLTYTIGKLVIKVPF
;
A
#
# COMPACT_ATOMS: atom_id res chain seq x y z
N LYS A 1 -12.30 -27.58 8.19
CA LYS A 1 -13.58 -27.09 7.63
C LYS A 1 -13.44 -26.59 6.17
N LEU A 2 -12.44 -25.77 5.79
CA LEU A 2 -12.28 -25.31 4.41
C LEU A 2 -12.12 -26.48 3.42
N LYS A 3 -11.20 -27.42 3.66
CA LYS A 3 -10.90 -28.55 2.79
C LYS A 3 -12.13 -29.43 2.49
N ALA A 4 -13.13 -29.44 3.36
CA ALA A 4 -14.34 -30.25 3.17
C ALA A 4 -15.43 -29.56 2.33
N ASN A 5 -15.25 -28.25 2.03
CA ASN A 5 -16.27 -27.44 1.37
C ASN A 5 -15.73 -26.68 0.13
N VAL A 6 -14.51 -27.03 -0.29
CA VAL A 6 -13.85 -26.36 -1.43
C VAL A 6 -13.28 -27.44 -2.35
N ASP A 7 -13.70 -27.45 -3.60
CA ASP A 7 -13.28 -28.45 -4.58
C ASP A 7 -11.85 -28.20 -5.05
N ARG A 8 -11.46 -26.93 -5.26
CA ARG A 8 -10.10 -26.54 -5.66
C ARG A 8 -9.68 -25.25 -4.96
N MET A 9 -8.40 -25.15 -4.63
CA MET A 9 -7.81 -23.96 -4.03
C MET A 9 -6.59 -23.53 -4.83
N PHE A 10 -6.53 -22.25 -5.14
CA PHE A 10 -5.43 -21.63 -5.87
C PHE A 10 -4.64 -20.71 -4.95
N ALA A 11 -3.33 -20.89 -4.92
CA ALA A 11 -2.40 -20.04 -4.18
C ALA A 11 -1.79 -19.00 -5.11
N ILE A 12 -1.62 -17.79 -4.60
CA ILE A 12 -0.98 -16.69 -5.32
C ILE A 12 0.42 -16.35 -4.78
N LEU A 13 0.79 -16.89 -3.62
CA LEU A 13 2.11 -16.74 -3.02
C LEU A 13 2.80 -18.11 -2.94
N PRO A 14 4.10 -18.21 -3.28
CA PRO A 14 4.80 -19.49 -3.40
C PRO A 14 4.78 -20.32 -2.10
N PHE A 15 4.92 -19.65 -0.95
CA PHE A 15 4.97 -20.34 0.35
C PHE A 15 3.64 -20.95 0.78
N GLU A 16 2.51 -20.53 0.22
CA GLU A 16 1.19 -21.04 0.57
C GLU A 16 1.05 -22.52 0.23
N LYS A 17 1.66 -22.97 -0.88
CA LYS A 17 1.64 -24.37 -1.26
C LYS A 17 2.29 -25.26 -0.18
N GLU A 18 3.44 -24.85 0.34
CA GLU A 18 4.13 -25.56 1.42
C GLU A 18 3.37 -25.48 2.74
N PHE A 19 2.77 -24.33 3.01
CA PHE A 19 1.94 -24.16 4.21
C PHE A 19 0.76 -25.12 4.22
N PHE A 20 0.01 -25.26 3.11
CA PHE A 20 -1.16 -26.14 3.04
C PHE A 20 -0.79 -27.63 3.00
N LYS A 21 0.40 -28.00 2.52
CA LYS A 21 0.92 -29.37 2.62
C LYS A 21 0.99 -29.86 4.05
N LYS A 22 1.26 -29.00 5.05
CA LYS A 22 1.26 -29.35 6.48
C LYS A 22 -0.11 -29.85 6.96
N PHE A 23 -1.17 -29.50 6.24
CA PHE A 23 -2.54 -29.95 6.50
C PHE A 23 -2.98 -31.07 5.54
N SER A 24 -2.03 -31.73 4.87
CA SER A 24 -2.28 -32.75 3.85
C SER A 24 -3.22 -32.26 2.74
N TRP A 25 -3.10 -30.97 2.38
CA TRP A 25 -3.88 -30.36 1.31
C TRP A 25 -2.93 -29.88 0.22
N ASP A 26 -2.95 -30.58 -0.93
CA ASP A 26 -2.24 -30.15 -2.11
C ASP A 26 -3.09 -29.13 -2.86
N ILE A 27 -2.51 -27.96 -3.13
CA ILE A 27 -3.16 -26.84 -3.77
C ILE A 27 -2.36 -26.38 -4.99
N ASP A 28 -3.03 -25.77 -5.96
CA ASP A 28 -2.39 -25.28 -7.17
C ASP A 28 -1.80 -23.88 -6.94
N TYR A 29 -0.51 -23.71 -7.23
CA TYR A 29 0.10 -22.38 -7.28
C TYR A 29 -0.04 -21.83 -8.71
N VAL A 30 -0.77 -20.72 -8.86
CA VAL A 30 -1.11 -20.13 -10.17
C VAL A 30 -0.38 -18.81 -10.46
N GLY A 31 0.45 -18.34 -9.51
CA GLY A 31 1.11 -17.04 -9.60
C GLY A 31 0.23 -15.91 -9.07
N ASN A 32 0.82 -14.72 -8.98
CA ASN A 32 0.14 -13.55 -8.43
C ASN A 32 -0.37 -12.63 -9.56
N PRO A 33 -1.70 -12.45 -9.69
CA PRO A 33 -2.29 -11.60 -10.74
C PRO A 33 -1.84 -10.13 -10.67
N VAL A 34 -1.39 -9.66 -9.52
CA VAL A 34 -0.81 -8.31 -9.35
C VAL A 34 0.45 -8.15 -10.22
N LEU A 35 1.25 -9.22 -10.40
CA LEU A 35 2.41 -9.20 -11.28
C LEU A 35 2.04 -8.92 -12.74
N ASP A 36 0.95 -9.50 -13.21
CA ASP A 36 0.49 -9.33 -14.59
C ASP A 36 -0.07 -7.92 -14.79
N ALA A 37 -0.83 -7.42 -13.80
CA ALA A 37 -1.33 -6.05 -13.82
C ALA A 37 -0.19 -5.03 -13.86
N ILE A 38 0.88 -5.23 -13.06
CA ILE A 38 2.04 -4.33 -13.03
C ILE A 38 2.83 -4.40 -14.34
N LYS A 39 3.06 -5.61 -14.90
CA LYS A 39 3.78 -5.77 -16.15
C LYS A 39 3.07 -5.13 -17.35
N SER A 40 1.77 -5.12 -17.35
CA SER A 40 0.96 -4.48 -18.39
C SER A 40 0.75 -2.99 -18.19
N HIS A 41 1.09 -2.47 -16.99
CA HIS A 41 0.91 -1.06 -16.66
C HIS A 41 2.00 -0.18 -17.29
N GLN A 42 1.58 0.92 -17.89
CA GLN A 42 2.45 1.99 -18.38
C GLN A 42 1.90 3.32 -17.90
N ALA A 43 2.70 4.06 -17.14
CA ALA A 43 2.33 5.42 -16.74
C ALA A 43 2.17 6.33 -17.97
N GLY A 44 1.20 7.23 -17.91
CA GLY A 44 0.99 8.21 -18.97
C GLY A 44 2.23 9.08 -19.19
N PRO A 45 2.52 9.47 -20.45
CA PRO A 45 3.63 10.37 -20.75
C PRO A 45 3.41 11.70 -20.01
N GLY A 46 4.46 12.20 -19.34
CA GLY A 46 4.40 13.47 -18.58
C GLY A 46 3.91 13.35 -17.14
N PHE A 47 3.41 12.20 -16.68
CA PHE A 47 2.85 12.04 -15.34
C PHE A 47 3.81 12.51 -14.24
N LYS A 48 5.09 12.16 -14.33
CA LYS A 48 6.12 12.63 -13.37
C LYS A 48 6.26 14.15 -13.36
N HIS A 49 6.24 14.76 -14.54
CA HIS A 49 6.36 16.23 -14.68
C HIS A 49 5.17 16.94 -14.03
N ASP A 50 3.95 16.41 -14.20
CA ASP A 50 2.73 17.03 -13.66
C ASP A 50 2.68 16.92 -12.12
N LEU A 51 3.31 15.90 -11.57
CA LEU A 51 3.39 15.70 -10.12
C LEU A 51 4.47 16.54 -9.46
N ASN A 52 5.54 16.86 -10.17
CA ASN A 52 6.69 17.49 -9.54
C ASN A 52 6.66 19.02 -9.71
N SER A 53 6.46 19.73 -8.60
CA SER A 53 6.52 21.21 -8.60
C SER A 53 7.94 21.74 -8.77
N ASN A 54 8.94 20.92 -8.37
CA ASN A 54 10.36 21.19 -8.58
C ASN A 54 10.99 19.93 -9.21
N PRO A 55 11.53 20.00 -10.44
CA PRO A 55 12.12 18.85 -11.15
C PRO A 55 13.21 18.11 -10.38
N ASP A 56 13.91 18.80 -9.49
CA ASP A 56 15.00 18.24 -8.67
C ASP A 56 14.52 17.57 -7.39
N SER A 57 13.26 17.78 -6.98
CA SER A 57 12.71 17.16 -5.78
C SER A 57 12.38 15.70 -6.01
N LYS A 58 12.74 14.85 -5.04
CA LYS A 58 12.34 13.46 -5.03
C LYS A 58 10.85 13.32 -4.67
N ILE A 59 10.19 12.37 -5.32
CA ILE A 59 8.78 12.06 -5.10
C ILE A 59 8.66 10.96 -4.07
N ILE A 60 7.97 11.25 -2.97
CA ILE A 60 7.62 10.29 -1.93
C ILE A 60 6.12 9.94 -2.05
N ALA A 61 5.84 8.70 -2.42
CA ALA A 61 4.46 8.22 -2.49
C ALA A 61 3.88 7.99 -1.10
N LEU A 62 2.68 8.49 -0.84
CA LEU A 62 1.90 8.22 0.35
C LEU A 62 0.71 7.32 -0.02
N LEU A 63 0.73 6.07 0.47
CA LEU A 63 -0.34 5.10 0.29
C LEU A 63 -1.05 4.84 1.62
N PRO A 64 -2.03 5.69 2.00
CA PRO A 64 -2.64 5.66 3.33
C PRO A 64 -3.66 4.54 3.52
N GLY A 65 -3.94 3.76 2.46
CA GLY A 65 -4.94 2.70 2.45
C GLY A 65 -6.27 3.14 1.84
N SER A 66 -7.22 2.22 1.78
CA SER A 66 -8.52 2.40 1.13
C SER A 66 -9.71 2.37 2.10
N ARG A 67 -9.46 2.20 3.40
CA ARG A 67 -10.53 2.11 4.41
C ARG A 67 -10.59 3.38 5.26
N ARG A 68 -11.80 3.91 5.43
CA ARG A 68 -12.06 5.12 6.22
C ARG A 68 -11.44 5.10 7.62
N GLN A 69 -11.46 3.95 8.30
CA GLN A 69 -10.89 3.82 9.65
C GLN A 69 -9.36 3.84 9.65
N GLU A 70 -8.73 3.33 8.61
CA GLU A 70 -7.29 3.37 8.42
C GLU A 70 -6.83 4.81 8.18
N LEU A 71 -7.46 5.51 7.23
CA LEU A 71 -7.14 6.89 6.89
C LEU A 71 -7.18 7.81 8.11
N LYS A 72 -8.24 7.75 8.93
CA LYS A 72 -8.35 8.57 10.14
C LYS A 72 -7.17 8.43 11.10
N LYS A 73 -6.48 7.29 11.10
CA LYS A 73 -5.35 7.02 11.98
C LYS A 73 -4.00 7.32 11.33
N ILE A 74 -3.89 7.12 10.02
CA ILE A 74 -2.63 7.18 9.27
C ILE A 74 -2.38 8.58 8.71
N ILE A 75 -3.40 9.28 8.21
CA ILE A 75 -3.26 10.61 7.62
C ILE A 75 -2.56 11.60 8.56
N PRO A 76 -2.92 11.72 9.85
CA PRO A 76 -2.21 12.63 10.75
C PRO A 76 -0.71 12.31 10.90
N LEU A 77 -0.33 11.03 10.82
CA LEU A 77 1.08 10.60 10.88
C LEU A 77 1.81 11.01 9.60
N MET A 78 1.22 10.74 8.44
CA MET A 78 1.79 11.12 7.14
C MET A 78 1.92 12.64 7.00
N ALA A 79 0.93 13.40 7.47
CA ALA A 79 0.98 14.86 7.51
C ALA A 79 2.12 15.36 8.41
N GLY A 80 2.31 14.74 9.58
CA GLY A 80 3.43 15.07 10.47
C GLY A 80 4.81 14.79 9.86
N VAL A 81 4.94 13.81 8.97
CA VAL A 81 6.17 13.55 8.21
C VAL A 81 6.33 14.58 7.10
N ALA A 82 5.31 14.81 6.28
CA ALA A 82 5.36 15.73 5.14
C ALA A 82 5.63 17.17 5.58
N SER A 83 5.10 17.60 6.73
CA SER A 83 5.34 18.93 7.27
C SER A 83 6.78 19.18 7.75
N LYS A 84 7.52 18.11 8.08
CA LYS A 84 8.91 18.19 8.54
C LYS A 84 9.94 18.04 7.43
N LEU A 85 9.58 17.34 6.36
CA LEU A 85 10.46 17.01 5.25
C LEU A 85 10.05 17.80 4.00
N THR A 86 10.18 19.12 4.08
CA THR A 86 9.69 20.06 3.06
C THR A 86 10.50 20.05 1.76
N GLU A 87 11.68 19.46 1.77
CA GLU A 87 12.54 19.27 0.61
C GLU A 87 12.03 18.21 -0.38
N PHE A 88 11.11 17.34 0.06
CA PHE A 88 10.51 16.30 -0.78
C PHE A 88 9.12 16.71 -1.29
N GLN A 89 8.79 16.25 -2.50
CA GLN A 89 7.42 16.29 -3.00
C GLN A 89 6.68 15.03 -2.54
N PHE A 90 5.68 15.20 -1.68
CA PHE A 90 4.80 14.10 -1.30
C PHE A 90 3.60 14.02 -2.24
N VAL A 91 3.24 12.80 -2.64
CA VAL A 91 2.07 12.56 -3.48
C VAL A 91 1.20 11.48 -2.86
N VAL A 92 -0.05 11.82 -2.60
CA VAL A 92 -1.03 10.94 -1.97
C VAL A 92 -1.80 10.17 -3.03
N ALA A 93 -1.75 8.84 -2.97
CA ALA A 93 -2.67 7.98 -3.72
C ALA A 93 -4.04 7.99 -2.99
N ALA A 94 -4.92 8.87 -3.39
CA ALA A 94 -6.26 8.96 -2.86
C ALA A 94 -7.21 8.04 -3.62
N VAL A 95 -8.27 7.57 -2.94
CA VAL A 95 -9.33 6.76 -3.55
C VAL A 95 -10.58 7.63 -3.77
N SER A 96 -11.11 7.63 -4.99
CA SER A 96 -12.19 8.52 -5.41
C SER A 96 -13.51 8.29 -4.65
N ASN A 97 -13.74 7.07 -4.15
CA ASN A 97 -14.95 6.72 -3.38
C ASN A 97 -14.92 7.16 -1.91
N LEU A 98 -13.83 7.80 -1.45
CA LEU A 98 -13.69 8.32 -0.10
C LEU A 98 -13.75 9.85 -0.06
N SER A 99 -14.39 10.37 0.99
CA SER A 99 -14.48 11.84 1.19
C SER A 99 -13.10 12.49 1.30
N ARG A 100 -12.91 13.59 0.60
CA ARG A 100 -11.69 14.42 0.68
C ARG A 100 -11.41 14.92 2.10
N ASP A 101 -12.41 15.10 2.94
CA ASP A 101 -12.24 15.52 4.34
C ASP A 101 -11.35 14.56 5.15
N LEU A 102 -11.25 13.30 4.74
CA LEU A 102 -10.37 12.33 5.39
C LEU A 102 -8.88 12.68 5.22
N TYR A 103 -8.56 13.48 4.21
CA TYR A 103 -7.19 13.87 3.87
C TYR A 103 -6.87 15.33 4.28
N LYS A 104 -7.76 15.99 5.05
CA LYS A 104 -7.67 17.42 5.39
C LYS A 104 -6.30 17.84 5.94
N ASP A 105 -5.67 17.01 6.78
CA ASP A 105 -4.38 17.32 7.41
C ASP A 105 -3.22 17.40 6.39
N LEU A 106 -3.38 16.79 5.21
CA LEU A 106 -2.43 16.82 4.09
C LEU A 106 -2.73 17.91 3.05
N GLN A 107 -4.01 18.33 2.92
CA GLN A 107 -4.44 19.26 1.86
C GLN A 107 -3.82 20.63 1.95
N HIS A 108 -3.42 21.06 3.14
CA HIS A 108 -2.88 22.41 3.39
C HIS A 108 -1.36 22.49 3.26
N LEU A 109 -0.69 21.36 3.05
CA LEU A 109 0.76 21.31 2.96
C LEU A 109 1.21 21.62 1.53
N PRO A 110 2.11 22.62 1.33
CA PRO A 110 2.50 23.10 -0.01
C PRO A 110 3.27 22.06 -0.83
N ASN A 111 3.95 21.13 -0.14
CA ASN A 111 4.71 20.04 -0.75
C ASN A 111 3.92 18.75 -0.91
N VAL A 112 2.58 18.80 -0.80
CA VAL A 112 1.71 17.63 -0.94
C VAL A 112 0.79 17.80 -2.16
N LYS A 113 0.79 16.80 -3.02
CA LYS A 113 -0.16 16.67 -4.15
C LYS A 113 -1.00 15.40 -3.99
N PHE A 114 -2.06 15.32 -4.78
CA PHE A 114 -3.00 14.21 -4.75
C PHE A 114 -3.20 13.64 -6.16
N VAL A 115 -3.21 12.32 -6.25
CA VAL A 115 -3.68 11.58 -7.41
C VAL A 115 -4.83 10.67 -6.99
N ASN A 116 -5.85 10.55 -7.84
CA ASN A 116 -7.00 9.70 -7.54
C ASN A 116 -6.91 8.43 -8.37
N ASP A 117 -7.04 7.27 -7.72
CA ASP A 117 -7.06 5.93 -8.32
C ASP A 117 -5.88 5.66 -9.28
N ALA A 118 -4.75 6.33 -9.08
CA ALA A 118 -3.55 6.27 -9.91
C ALA A 118 -2.32 5.80 -9.11
N SER A 119 -2.50 4.81 -8.24
CA SER A 119 -1.42 4.29 -7.38
C SER A 119 -0.29 3.65 -8.19
N TYR A 120 -0.59 2.98 -9.31
CA TYR A 120 0.43 2.36 -10.15
C TYR A 120 1.23 3.40 -10.94
N ASP A 121 0.55 4.43 -11.48
CA ASP A 121 1.25 5.57 -12.10
C ASP A 121 2.20 6.25 -11.10
N LEU A 122 1.71 6.49 -9.88
CA LEU A 122 2.51 7.08 -8.82
C LEU A 122 3.71 6.21 -8.45
N LEU A 123 3.51 4.90 -8.25
CA LEU A 123 4.59 3.99 -7.89
C LEU A 123 5.63 3.83 -9.00
N SER A 124 5.24 4.00 -10.27
CA SER A 124 6.18 3.93 -11.40
C SER A 124 7.18 5.09 -11.44
N VAL A 125 6.90 6.21 -10.75
CA VAL A 125 7.74 7.42 -10.75
C VAL A 125 8.23 7.82 -9.37
N ALA A 126 7.81 7.15 -8.30
CA ALA A 126 8.19 7.46 -6.93
C ALA A 126 9.62 7.00 -6.60
N ASP A 127 10.37 7.84 -5.89
CA ASP A 127 11.71 7.50 -5.38
C ASP A 127 11.65 6.68 -4.09
N ALA A 128 10.60 6.88 -3.27
CA ALA A 128 10.32 6.08 -2.08
C ALA A 128 8.82 6.14 -1.73
N ALA A 129 8.38 5.33 -0.79
CA ALA A 129 6.98 5.30 -0.37
C ALA A 129 6.79 5.14 1.14
N VAL A 130 5.74 5.73 1.67
CA VAL A 130 5.18 5.43 3.00
C VAL A 130 3.85 4.72 2.79
N VAL A 131 3.77 3.46 3.20
CA VAL A 131 2.69 2.56 2.82
C VAL A 131 2.00 2.00 4.05
N THR A 132 0.68 2.09 4.10
CA THR A 132 -0.09 1.36 5.13
C THR A 132 -0.03 -0.14 4.87
N SER A 133 0.23 -0.91 5.93
CA SER A 133 0.30 -2.37 5.85
C SER A 133 -0.96 -2.97 5.20
N GLY A 134 -0.77 -3.73 4.12
CA GLY A 134 -1.83 -4.34 3.31
C GLY A 134 -1.28 -4.78 1.95
N THR A 135 -2.15 -5.03 0.98
CA THR A 135 -1.76 -5.40 -0.41
C THR A 135 -0.87 -4.37 -1.08
N ALA A 136 -1.04 -3.10 -0.76
CA ALA A 136 -0.22 -2.01 -1.30
C ALA A 136 1.28 -2.17 -0.99
N THR A 137 1.66 -2.86 0.09
CA THR A 137 3.07 -3.16 0.38
C THR A 137 3.69 -4.11 -0.63
N LEU A 138 2.93 -5.11 -1.08
CA LEU A 138 3.37 -6.03 -2.13
C LEU A 138 3.48 -5.31 -3.48
N GLU A 139 2.47 -4.51 -3.84
CA GLU A 139 2.47 -3.70 -5.06
C GLU A 139 3.68 -2.78 -5.10
N THR A 140 3.94 -2.04 -4.02
CA THR A 140 5.10 -1.14 -3.90
C THR A 140 6.43 -1.89 -4.07
N ALA A 141 6.56 -3.07 -3.46
CA ALA A 141 7.75 -3.91 -3.60
C ALA A 141 7.94 -4.40 -5.05
N LEU A 142 6.86 -4.75 -5.73
CA LEU A 142 6.89 -5.20 -7.13
C LEU A 142 7.28 -4.08 -8.10
N PHE A 143 6.91 -2.82 -7.79
CA PHE A 143 7.44 -1.63 -8.48
C PHE A 143 8.90 -1.31 -8.10
N ARG A 144 9.51 -2.07 -7.18
CA ARG A 144 10.89 -1.87 -6.67
C ARG A 144 11.09 -0.51 -6.01
N VAL A 145 10.03 0.05 -5.45
CA VAL A 145 10.09 1.32 -4.71
C VAL A 145 10.49 1.03 -3.25
N PRO A 146 11.57 1.64 -2.73
CA PRO A 146 11.90 1.56 -1.31
C PRO A 146 10.73 2.05 -0.47
N GLN A 147 10.37 1.33 0.59
CA GLN A 147 9.18 1.67 1.35
C GLN A 147 9.36 1.59 2.86
N VAL A 148 8.68 2.47 3.56
CA VAL A 148 8.44 2.38 5.00
C VAL A 148 7.00 1.91 5.21
N VAL A 149 6.84 0.75 5.84
CA VAL A 149 5.52 0.21 6.13
C VAL A 149 5.04 0.75 7.47
N VAL A 150 3.84 1.34 7.47
CA VAL A 150 3.21 1.88 8.67
C VAL A 150 1.93 1.14 9.01
N TYR A 151 1.70 0.92 10.29
CA TYR A 151 0.47 0.32 10.78
C TYR A 151 0.05 0.95 12.10
N LYS A 152 -1.19 1.34 12.22
CA LYS A 152 -1.75 1.90 13.46
C LYS A 152 -3.11 1.30 13.74
N THR A 153 -3.20 0.60 14.85
CA THR A 153 -4.46 0.02 15.34
C THR A 153 -4.80 0.57 16.74
N SER A 154 -5.95 0.17 17.29
CA SER A 154 -6.27 0.52 18.68
C SER A 154 -5.43 -0.34 19.62
N TRP A 155 -5.14 0.20 20.82
CA TRP A 155 -4.40 -0.54 21.87
C TRP A 155 -5.08 -1.87 22.21
N LEU A 156 -6.41 -1.87 22.29
CA LEU A 156 -7.18 -3.09 22.56
C LEU A 156 -6.99 -4.15 21.46
N THR A 157 -7.12 -3.75 20.20
CA THR A 157 -6.91 -4.64 19.05
C THR A 157 -5.49 -5.19 19.02
N TYR A 158 -4.49 -4.35 19.32
CA TYR A 158 -3.08 -4.75 19.40
C TYR A 158 -2.87 -5.80 20.50
N THR A 159 -3.41 -5.56 21.68
CA THR A 159 -3.25 -6.46 22.85
C THR A 159 -3.91 -7.82 22.58
N ILE A 160 -5.13 -7.83 22.04
CA ILE A 160 -5.82 -9.06 21.67
C ILE A 160 -5.05 -9.79 20.55
N GLY A 161 -4.62 -9.06 19.53
CA GLY A 161 -3.84 -9.61 18.44
C GLY A 161 -2.55 -10.29 18.92
N LYS A 162 -1.81 -9.64 19.82
CA LYS A 162 -0.58 -10.18 20.41
C LYS A 162 -0.80 -11.47 21.21
N LEU A 163 -1.97 -11.63 21.81
CA LEU A 163 -2.31 -12.86 22.56
C LEU A 163 -2.73 -14.02 21.65
N VAL A 164 -3.35 -13.70 20.52
CA VAL A 164 -3.96 -14.72 19.63
C VAL A 164 -3.03 -15.09 18.47
N ILE A 165 -2.26 -14.12 17.95
CA ILE A 165 -1.40 -14.34 16.78
C ILE A 165 -0.08 -14.99 17.25
N LYS A 166 0.05 -16.27 16.96
CA LYS A 166 1.31 -17.03 17.11
C LYS A 166 1.91 -17.22 15.72
N VAL A 167 2.59 -16.20 15.20
CA VAL A 167 3.35 -16.33 13.95
C VAL A 167 4.81 -16.45 14.32
N PRO A 168 5.49 -17.52 13.95
CA PRO A 168 6.94 -17.60 14.08
C PRO A 168 7.56 -16.70 13.00
N PHE A 169 8.22 -15.64 13.41
CA PHE A 169 9.12 -14.85 12.60
C PHE A 169 10.56 -15.12 13.05
#